data_30c1a2904ef723386df081d87b157a5c
#
_entry.id   30c1a2904ef723386df081d87b157a5c
#
_cell.length_a   1.000
_cell.length_b   1.000
_cell.length_c   1.000
_cell.angle_alpha   90.00
_cell.angle_beta   90.00
_cell.angle_gamma   90.00
#
_symmetry.space_group_name_H-M   'P 1'
#
loop_
_entity.id
_entity.type
_entity.pdbx_description
1 polymer ?
#
loop_
_entity_poly.entity_id
_entity_poly.type
_entity_poly.pdbx_seq_one_letter_code
_entity_poly.pdbx_strand_id
1 'polypeptide(L)'
;DQNAPLGWATVGGSVTGGEGGTTVTVKNRTELMNALKGTDKKIIYVEGEIEFSGLNNVKNAQNKTVIGMKGSALVNSKHSSKGSETGILQLSSCKNIILRNLSFKSAGAYDIDGNDNLTIAGSTYIWVDHCDFQDGVDGNFDCVNGSDNICVTWCRFRYLIEPWAGGSGGANDHRNCNLWGNSDSRTEDNGHLRTTFVNCWWDEGCSERMPRVRFGQVHIQNCLYSSSNAHYCIGYGYKSNVYVEGCAFTSTATKKTPWKNYATSGSKKDYNITTVGNLNAKDFQGKSGSAEYFIPSDHYTLKAYDSSLVQEVVANEENGAGATLDISSTTDGIDELNGNGEQPVSITYYNINGTKLNAGINIVKMQYADGRTVNKKIKR
;
A
#
# COMPACT_ATOMS: atom_id res chain seq x y z
N ASP A 1 0.75 -14.75 1.78
CA ASP A 1 -0.68 -14.99 1.55
C ASP A 1 -1.33 -13.69 1.07
N GLN A 2 -1.92 -13.69 -0.12
CA GLN A 2 -2.59 -12.50 -0.69
C GLN A 2 -3.97 -12.23 -0.06
N ASN A 3 -4.45 -13.07 0.83
CA ASN A 3 -5.83 -13.04 1.32
C ASN A 3 -5.93 -12.73 2.82
N ALA A 4 -4.84 -12.30 3.45
CA ALA A 4 -4.82 -11.96 4.87
C ALA A 4 -3.92 -10.75 5.15
N PRO A 5 -4.25 -9.91 6.14
CA PRO A 5 -3.38 -8.84 6.60
C PRO A 5 -2.09 -9.41 7.18
N LEU A 6 -1.00 -8.67 7.04
CA LEU A 6 0.33 -9.08 7.46
C LEU A 6 0.95 -8.07 8.44
N GLY A 7 2.01 -8.48 9.09
CA GLY A 7 2.87 -7.59 9.85
C GLY A 7 2.15 -6.84 10.97
N TRP A 8 2.31 -5.54 11.04
CA TRP A 8 1.76 -4.72 12.11
C TRP A 8 0.23 -4.79 12.26
N ALA A 9 -0.51 -5.06 11.18
CA ALA A 9 -1.96 -5.22 11.23
C ALA A 9 -2.42 -6.49 11.98
N THR A 10 -1.49 -7.37 12.35
CA THR A 10 -1.76 -8.60 13.13
C THR A 10 -1.26 -8.54 14.57
N VAL A 11 -0.62 -7.44 14.97
CA VAL A 11 -0.04 -7.28 16.32
C VAL A 11 -1.06 -6.66 17.26
N GLY A 12 -1.35 -7.34 18.37
CA GLY A 12 -2.31 -6.90 19.36
C GLY A 12 -3.78 -6.97 18.93
N GLY A 13 -4.05 -7.52 17.74
CA GLY A 13 -5.35 -7.67 17.13
C GLY A 13 -5.23 -8.18 15.70
N SER A 14 -6.31 -8.11 14.93
CA SER A 14 -6.32 -8.42 13.50
C SER A 14 -7.31 -7.54 12.77
N VAL A 15 -7.05 -7.30 11.48
CA VAL A 15 -8.00 -6.61 10.61
C VAL A 15 -8.93 -7.64 9.99
N THR A 16 -10.21 -7.56 10.31
CA THR A 16 -11.27 -8.43 9.78
C THR A 16 -12.30 -7.67 8.94
N GLY A 17 -12.21 -6.32 8.98
CA GLY A 17 -13.14 -5.46 8.24
C GLY A 17 -14.60 -5.74 8.57
N GLY A 18 -15.41 -5.91 7.53
CA GLY A 18 -16.84 -6.19 7.62
C GLY A 18 -17.21 -7.68 7.66
N GLU A 19 -16.26 -8.57 7.95
CA GLU A 19 -16.49 -10.03 7.97
C GLU A 19 -17.73 -10.42 8.79
N GLY A 20 -18.63 -11.22 8.19
CA GLY A 20 -19.89 -11.64 8.80
C GLY A 20 -20.97 -10.56 8.87
N GLY A 21 -20.74 -9.39 8.26
CA GLY A 21 -21.70 -8.29 8.20
C GLY A 21 -22.64 -8.36 6.98
N THR A 22 -23.43 -7.29 6.83
CA THR A 22 -24.31 -7.15 5.67
C THR A 22 -23.49 -6.77 4.43
N THR A 23 -23.92 -7.26 3.28
CA THR A 23 -23.32 -6.96 1.97
C THR A 23 -24.18 -5.93 1.22
N VAL A 24 -23.51 -4.92 0.64
CA VAL A 24 -24.16 -3.92 -0.23
C VAL A 24 -23.28 -3.64 -1.44
N THR A 25 -23.92 -3.33 -2.58
CA THR A 25 -23.23 -2.84 -3.78
C THR A 25 -23.54 -1.36 -3.93
N VAL A 26 -22.51 -0.56 -4.21
CA VAL A 26 -22.60 0.90 -4.36
C VAL A 26 -22.08 1.33 -5.74
N LYS A 27 -22.75 2.30 -6.36
CA LYS A 27 -22.45 2.76 -7.72
C LYS A 27 -22.21 4.29 -7.79
N ASN A 28 -22.36 4.99 -6.68
CA ASN A 28 -22.13 6.42 -6.61
C ASN A 28 -21.60 6.84 -5.24
N ARG A 29 -21.11 8.07 -5.18
CA ARG A 29 -20.50 8.66 -3.98
C ARG A 29 -21.44 8.66 -2.76
N THR A 30 -22.69 9.00 -2.94
CA THR A 30 -23.65 9.07 -1.84
C THR A 30 -23.88 7.71 -1.20
N GLU A 31 -24.04 6.67 -2.01
CA GLU A 31 -24.19 5.29 -1.56
C GLU A 31 -22.94 4.82 -0.82
N LEU A 32 -21.74 5.02 -1.40
CA LEU A 32 -20.48 4.66 -0.78
C LEU A 32 -20.28 5.36 0.57
N MET A 33 -20.46 6.68 0.61
CA MET A 33 -20.30 7.44 1.85
C MET A 33 -21.31 7.05 2.92
N ASN A 34 -22.53 6.69 2.55
CA ASN A 34 -23.55 6.19 3.50
C ASN A 34 -23.20 4.77 3.98
N ALA A 35 -22.72 3.89 3.12
CA ALA A 35 -22.33 2.54 3.48
C ALA A 35 -21.12 2.49 4.43
N LEU A 36 -20.21 3.47 4.33
CA LEU A 36 -19.02 3.60 5.19
C LEU A 36 -19.32 4.13 6.61
N LYS A 37 -20.49 4.70 6.87
CA LYS A 37 -20.83 5.25 8.19
C LYS A 37 -21.02 4.17 9.25
N GLY A 38 -20.77 4.57 10.51
CA GLY A 38 -21.10 3.77 11.70
C GLY A 38 -20.14 2.63 11.98
N THR A 39 -20.51 1.80 12.96
CA THR A 39 -19.64 0.75 13.50
C THR A 39 -20.12 -0.67 13.17
N ASP A 40 -21.28 -0.78 12.52
CA ASP A 40 -21.82 -2.06 12.06
C ASP A 40 -20.91 -2.72 11.02
N LYS A 41 -20.82 -4.04 11.06
CA LYS A 41 -20.06 -4.81 10.09
C LYS A 41 -20.70 -4.73 8.71
N LYS A 42 -19.91 -4.38 7.70
CA LYS A 42 -20.43 -4.24 6.34
C LYS A 42 -19.38 -4.57 5.28
N ILE A 43 -19.77 -5.35 4.28
CA ILE A 43 -19.00 -5.61 3.06
C ILE A 43 -19.62 -4.75 1.96
N ILE A 44 -18.81 -3.89 1.35
CA ILE A 44 -19.24 -2.86 0.39
C ILE A 44 -18.54 -3.13 -0.94
N TYR A 45 -19.27 -3.57 -1.94
CA TYR A 45 -18.77 -3.71 -3.29
C TYR A 45 -18.94 -2.41 -4.06
N VAL A 46 -17.87 -1.94 -4.67
CA VAL A 46 -17.87 -0.79 -5.58
C VAL A 46 -18.01 -1.31 -7.00
N GLU A 47 -19.05 -0.90 -7.72
CA GLU A 47 -19.29 -1.26 -9.12
C GLU A 47 -19.17 -0.03 -10.01
N GLY A 48 -18.21 -0.08 -10.94
CA GLY A 48 -17.94 0.99 -11.89
C GLY A 48 -17.16 2.17 -11.30
N GLU A 49 -17.14 3.27 -12.02
CA GLU A 49 -16.42 4.47 -11.59
C GLU A 49 -17.31 5.38 -10.74
N ILE A 50 -16.79 5.82 -9.60
CA ILE A 50 -17.47 6.75 -8.68
C ILE A 50 -16.73 8.08 -8.69
N GLU A 51 -17.38 9.13 -9.18
CA GLU A 51 -16.84 10.49 -9.23
C GLU A 51 -16.90 11.21 -7.88
N PHE A 52 -15.79 11.89 -7.57
CA PHE A 52 -15.61 12.79 -6.45
C PHE A 52 -15.30 14.21 -6.94
N SER A 53 -15.63 15.21 -6.15
CA SER A 53 -15.37 16.62 -6.45
C SER A 53 -14.57 17.32 -5.34
N GLY A 54 -13.80 16.55 -4.60
CA GLY A 54 -13.01 16.97 -3.45
C GLY A 54 -12.95 15.86 -2.41
N LEU A 55 -12.16 16.09 -1.35
CA LEU A 55 -11.94 15.12 -0.29
C LEU A 55 -13.24 14.79 0.46
N ASN A 56 -13.51 13.50 0.63
CA ASN A 56 -14.61 12.99 1.44
C ASN A 56 -14.05 12.32 2.70
N ASN A 57 -14.39 12.89 3.86
CA ASN A 57 -13.89 12.42 5.14
C ASN A 57 -14.87 11.47 5.82
N VAL A 58 -14.46 10.20 5.96
CA VAL A 58 -15.15 9.18 6.76
C VAL A 58 -14.63 9.27 8.19
N LYS A 59 -15.52 9.53 9.14
CA LYS A 59 -15.15 9.73 10.55
C LYS A 59 -15.71 8.62 11.43
N ASN A 60 -14.86 8.09 12.33
CA ASN A 60 -15.23 7.12 13.36
C ASN A 60 -15.88 5.83 12.83
N ALA A 61 -15.71 5.50 11.57
CA ALA A 61 -16.22 4.27 10.99
C ALA A 61 -15.43 3.06 11.49
N GLN A 62 -16.13 1.93 11.67
CA GLN A 62 -15.50 0.68 12.05
C GLN A 62 -16.06 -0.49 11.26
N ASN A 63 -15.27 -1.57 11.19
CA ASN A 63 -15.70 -2.86 10.70
C ASN A 63 -16.27 -2.79 9.26
N LYS A 64 -15.52 -2.21 8.35
CA LYS A 64 -15.90 -2.08 6.95
C LYS A 64 -14.88 -2.76 6.04
N THR A 65 -15.37 -3.50 5.06
CA THR A 65 -14.59 -3.97 3.92
C THR A 65 -15.13 -3.32 2.66
N VAL A 66 -14.28 -2.62 1.93
CA VAL A 66 -14.61 -2.02 0.63
C VAL A 66 -13.86 -2.78 -0.45
N ILE A 67 -14.57 -3.35 -1.40
CA ILE A 67 -14.03 -4.18 -2.46
C ILE A 67 -14.40 -3.56 -3.81
N GLY A 68 -13.39 -3.24 -4.62
CA GLY A 68 -13.62 -2.87 -6.01
C GLY A 68 -13.91 -4.10 -6.86
N MET A 69 -15.05 -4.11 -7.55
CA MET A 69 -15.31 -5.06 -8.62
C MET A 69 -14.37 -4.76 -9.79
N LYS A 70 -14.19 -5.70 -10.71
CA LYS A 70 -13.30 -5.55 -11.86
C LYS A 70 -13.53 -4.22 -12.59
N GLY A 71 -12.47 -3.43 -12.72
CA GLY A 71 -12.51 -2.14 -13.38
C GLY A 71 -13.10 -0.98 -12.56
N SER A 72 -13.42 -1.19 -11.29
CA SER A 72 -13.95 -0.14 -10.43
C SER A 72 -12.90 0.90 -10.07
N ALA A 73 -13.32 2.17 -10.00
CA ALA A 73 -12.45 3.27 -9.60
C ALA A 73 -13.18 4.34 -8.78
N LEU A 74 -12.43 4.98 -7.89
CA LEU A 74 -12.80 6.22 -7.23
C LEU A 74 -12.03 7.35 -7.93
N VAL A 75 -12.71 8.30 -8.52
CA VAL A 75 -12.14 9.24 -9.49
C VAL A 75 -12.40 10.68 -9.07
N ASN A 76 -11.38 11.53 -9.15
CA ASN A 76 -11.51 12.99 -9.10
C ASN A 76 -10.72 13.59 -10.28
N SER A 77 -11.33 13.61 -11.44
CA SER A 77 -10.71 13.98 -12.72
C SER A 77 -10.51 15.48 -12.90
N LYS A 78 -11.04 16.31 -12.00
CA LYS A 78 -11.01 17.76 -12.14
C LYS A 78 -9.66 18.35 -11.77
N HIS A 79 -8.93 18.92 -12.73
CA HIS A 79 -7.82 19.80 -12.43
C HIS A 79 -8.32 21.10 -11.79
N SER A 80 -7.83 21.42 -10.59
CA SER A 80 -8.21 22.62 -9.85
C SER A 80 -7.02 23.19 -9.06
N SER A 81 -6.95 24.50 -8.96
CA SER A 81 -6.03 25.22 -8.08
C SER A 81 -6.55 25.38 -6.64
N LYS A 82 -7.75 24.87 -6.34
CA LYS A 82 -8.36 24.93 -5.03
C LYS A 82 -8.19 23.59 -4.33
N GLY A 83 -7.45 23.55 -3.20
CA GLY A 83 -7.24 22.34 -2.43
C GLY A 83 -8.52 21.64 -2.01
N SER A 84 -9.61 22.39 -1.70
CA SER A 84 -10.92 21.81 -1.35
C SER A 84 -11.59 21.00 -2.46
N GLU A 85 -11.17 21.18 -3.71
CA GLU A 85 -11.69 20.44 -4.87
C GLU A 85 -10.82 19.24 -5.24
N THR A 86 -9.74 18.95 -4.48
CA THR A 86 -8.80 17.87 -4.72
C THR A 86 -8.96 16.72 -3.73
N GLY A 87 -8.31 15.59 -4.01
CA GLY A 87 -8.36 14.39 -3.18
C GLY A 87 -9.64 13.57 -3.36
N ILE A 88 -9.67 12.41 -2.74
CA ILE A 88 -10.78 11.46 -2.88
C ILE A 88 -11.33 11.06 -1.51
N LEU A 89 -10.55 10.33 -0.70
CA LEU A 89 -11.03 9.72 0.53
C LEU A 89 -10.07 9.95 1.70
N GLN A 90 -10.62 10.32 2.86
CA GLN A 90 -9.90 10.31 4.12
C GLN A 90 -10.61 9.44 5.15
N LEU A 91 -9.84 8.61 5.85
CA LEU A 91 -10.30 7.82 7.00
C LEU A 91 -9.80 8.49 8.28
N SER A 92 -10.70 9.12 9.04
CA SER A 92 -10.36 9.81 10.29
C SER A 92 -10.90 9.08 11.50
N SER A 93 -10.01 8.68 12.43
CA SER A 93 -10.37 7.95 13.66
C SER A 93 -11.19 6.68 13.37
N CYS A 94 -10.91 6.03 12.25
CA CYS A 94 -11.54 4.78 11.84
C CYS A 94 -10.79 3.58 12.41
N LYS A 95 -11.45 2.42 12.48
CA LYS A 95 -10.83 1.20 12.98
C LYS A 95 -11.34 -0.03 12.25
N ASN A 96 -10.43 -0.98 12.00
CA ASN A 96 -10.79 -2.26 11.38
C ASN A 96 -11.42 -2.08 10.00
N ILE A 97 -10.68 -1.47 9.07
CA ILE A 97 -11.11 -1.19 7.70
C ILE A 97 -10.22 -1.94 6.71
N ILE A 98 -10.85 -2.56 5.73
CA ILE A 98 -10.18 -3.15 4.56
C ILE A 98 -10.58 -2.35 3.32
N LEU A 99 -9.60 -1.90 2.54
CA LEU A 99 -9.78 -1.38 1.18
C LEU A 99 -9.07 -2.33 0.22
N ARG A 100 -9.79 -2.95 -0.69
CA ARG A 100 -9.26 -3.98 -1.58
C ARG A 100 -9.68 -3.79 -3.02
N ASN A 101 -8.75 -3.99 -3.95
CA ASN A 101 -8.97 -4.00 -5.39
C ASN A 101 -9.62 -2.72 -5.95
N LEU A 102 -9.22 -1.56 -5.41
CA LEU A 102 -9.76 -0.25 -5.81
C LEU A 102 -8.71 0.54 -6.59
N SER A 103 -9.10 1.16 -7.69
CA SER A 103 -8.31 2.22 -8.33
C SER A 103 -8.70 3.57 -7.78
N PHE A 104 -7.72 4.39 -7.40
CA PHE A 104 -7.86 5.80 -7.03
C PHE A 104 -7.20 6.64 -8.12
N LYS A 105 -7.96 7.52 -8.77
CA LYS A 105 -7.48 8.29 -9.93
C LYS A 105 -7.77 9.77 -9.75
N SER A 106 -6.76 10.62 -9.79
CA SER A 106 -6.92 12.08 -9.75
C SER A 106 -6.41 12.77 -11.00
N ALA A 107 -6.38 14.10 -10.97
CA ALA A 107 -6.15 14.94 -12.16
C ALA A 107 -4.67 15.21 -12.47
N GLY A 108 -3.74 14.58 -11.77
CA GLY A 108 -2.29 14.82 -11.91
C GLY A 108 -1.73 15.69 -10.80
N ALA A 109 -0.45 15.48 -10.52
CA ALA A 109 0.28 16.18 -9.48
C ALA A 109 0.32 17.70 -9.72
N TYR A 110 -0.01 18.46 -8.68
CA TYR A 110 0.00 19.92 -8.73
C TYR A 110 0.37 20.48 -7.35
N ASP A 111 1.45 21.24 -7.27
CA ASP A 111 1.99 21.75 -6.00
C ASP A 111 1.15 22.91 -5.44
N ILE A 112 0.06 22.54 -4.81
CA ILE A 112 -0.86 23.42 -4.07
C ILE A 112 -1.07 22.85 -2.67
N ASP A 113 -1.77 23.58 -1.79
CA ASP A 113 -2.26 23.04 -0.52
C ASP A 113 -3.48 22.14 -0.80
N GLY A 114 -3.20 20.97 -1.39
CA GLY A 114 -4.17 20.01 -1.91
C GLY A 114 -4.43 18.84 -0.96
N ASN A 115 -5.13 17.83 -1.48
CA ASN A 115 -5.40 16.59 -0.78
C ASN A 115 -4.94 15.38 -1.60
N ASP A 116 -4.65 14.29 -0.91
CA ASP A 116 -4.22 13.01 -1.48
C ASP A 116 -5.40 12.21 -2.04
N ASN A 117 -5.08 11.19 -2.80
CA ASN A 117 -6.06 10.19 -3.21
C ASN A 117 -6.65 9.46 -2.00
N LEU A 118 -5.79 9.05 -1.05
CA LEU A 118 -6.19 8.45 0.23
C LEU A 118 -5.35 9.02 1.37
N THR A 119 -6.00 9.43 2.45
CA THR A 119 -5.33 9.79 3.71
C THR A 119 -5.89 8.96 4.86
N ILE A 120 -5.02 8.35 5.66
CA ILE A 120 -5.36 7.70 6.93
C ILE A 120 -4.90 8.60 8.06
N ALA A 121 -5.85 9.13 8.86
CA ALA A 121 -5.60 10.08 9.93
C ALA A 121 -6.16 9.57 11.27
N GLY A 122 -5.30 9.30 12.26
CA GLY A 122 -5.71 8.82 13.58
C GLY A 122 -6.48 7.49 13.55
N SER A 123 -6.29 6.68 12.53
CA SER A 123 -7.01 5.42 12.30
C SER A 123 -6.15 4.21 12.60
N THR A 124 -6.76 3.12 13.03
CA THR A 124 -6.02 1.92 13.46
C THR A 124 -6.58 0.64 12.84
N TYR A 125 -5.69 -0.35 12.67
CA TYR A 125 -6.04 -1.63 12.06
C TYR A 125 -6.66 -1.44 10.66
N ILE A 126 -5.86 -0.89 9.77
CA ILE A 126 -6.25 -0.66 8.38
C ILE A 126 -5.43 -1.56 7.46
N TRP A 127 -6.10 -2.24 6.56
CA TRP A 127 -5.46 -3.02 5.52
C TRP A 127 -5.88 -2.49 4.14
N VAL A 128 -4.88 -2.06 3.37
CA VAL A 128 -5.05 -1.60 1.99
C VAL A 128 -4.36 -2.60 1.08
N ASP A 129 -5.13 -3.27 0.23
CA ASP A 129 -4.66 -4.41 -0.54
C ASP A 129 -5.08 -4.35 -2.01
N HIS A 130 -4.17 -4.71 -2.91
CA HIS A 130 -4.42 -4.68 -4.35
C HIS A 130 -5.09 -3.38 -4.82
N CYS A 131 -4.66 -2.23 -4.32
CA CYS A 131 -5.16 -0.94 -4.79
C CYS A 131 -4.17 -0.28 -5.76
N ASP A 132 -4.70 0.46 -6.73
CA ASP A 132 -3.94 1.21 -7.72
C ASP A 132 -4.15 2.71 -7.50
N PHE A 133 -3.10 3.42 -7.13
CA PHE A 133 -3.13 4.85 -6.84
C PHE A 133 -2.48 5.62 -7.99
N GLN A 134 -3.26 6.48 -8.65
CA GLN A 134 -2.83 7.22 -9.83
C GLN A 134 -3.01 8.72 -9.66
N ASP A 135 -2.01 9.48 -10.06
CA ASP A 135 -2.11 10.89 -10.37
C ASP A 135 -2.68 11.77 -9.23
N GLY A 136 -2.32 11.46 -7.99
CA GLY A 136 -2.73 12.26 -6.83
C GLY A 136 -2.25 13.71 -6.93
N VAL A 137 -3.09 14.67 -6.54
CA VAL A 137 -2.77 16.10 -6.68
C VAL A 137 -1.66 16.51 -5.71
N ASP A 138 -1.82 16.23 -4.40
CA ASP A 138 -0.79 16.45 -3.39
C ASP A 138 0.06 15.20 -3.17
N GLY A 139 -0.57 14.05 -3.14
CA GLY A 139 0.05 12.74 -3.00
C GLY A 139 -0.90 11.60 -3.34
N ASN A 140 -0.38 10.39 -3.33
CA ASN A 140 -1.22 9.22 -3.62
C ASN A 140 -1.81 8.61 -2.36
N PHE A 141 -1.02 8.42 -1.28
CA PHE A 141 -1.53 7.79 -0.07
C PHE A 141 -0.69 8.17 1.15
N ASP A 142 -1.29 8.90 2.06
CA ASP A 142 -0.64 9.41 3.28
C ASP A 142 -1.19 8.77 4.56
N CYS A 143 -0.32 8.66 5.59
CA CYS A 143 -0.66 8.12 6.89
C CYS A 143 -0.11 9.04 7.99
N VAL A 144 -1.01 9.60 8.81
CA VAL A 144 -0.68 10.72 9.72
C VAL A 144 -1.48 10.67 11.02
N ASN A 145 -1.18 11.59 11.94
CA ASN A 145 -1.97 11.91 13.14
C ASN A 145 -2.19 10.71 14.07
N GLY A 146 -1.13 9.94 14.36
CA GLY A 146 -1.20 8.81 15.29
C GLY A 146 -1.91 7.57 14.74
N SER A 147 -2.07 7.46 13.43
CA SER A 147 -2.54 6.21 12.80
C SER A 147 -1.61 5.05 13.12
N ASP A 148 -2.15 3.82 13.23
CA ASP A 148 -1.33 2.70 13.70
C ASP A 148 -1.86 1.33 13.25
N ASN A 149 -1.00 0.30 13.30
CA ASN A 149 -1.34 -1.06 12.89
C ASN A 149 -1.82 -1.12 11.43
N ILE A 150 -1.01 -0.58 10.53
CA ILE A 150 -1.33 -0.46 9.11
C ILE A 150 -0.63 -1.57 8.31
N CYS A 151 -1.35 -2.15 7.36
CA CYS A 151 -0.79 -3.08 6.37
C CYS A 151 -1.14 -2.58 4.97
N VAL A 152 -0.13 -2.51 4.11
CA VAL A 152 -0.27 -2.13 2.70
C VAL A 152 0.36 -3.24 1.87
N THR A 153 -0.47 -3.95 1.11
CA THR A 153 -0.01 -5.11 0.34
C THR A 153 -0.45 -5.00 -1.11
N TRP A 154 0.42 -5.40 -2.01
CA TRP A 154 0.10 -5.48 -3.44
C TRP A 154 -0.48 -4.20 -4.02
N CYS A 155 -0.14 -3.02 -3.47
CA CYS A 155 -0.57 -1.73 -3.99
C CYS A 155 0.41 -1.22 -5.04
N ARG A 156 -0.11 -0.57 -6.08
CA ARG A 156 0.66 0.10 -7.12
C ARG A 156 0.47 1.59 -6.99
N PHE A 157 1.58 2.34 -7.08
CA PHE A 157 1.61 3.80 -7.08
C PHE A 157 2.22 4.28 -8.39
N ARG A 158 1.57 5.24 -9.06
CA ARG A 158 2.06 5.76 -10.33
C ARG A 158 1.52 7.14 -10.66
N TYR A 159 2.20 7.81 -11.59
CA TYR A 159 1.80 9.07 -12.16
C TYR A 159 1.87 8.95 -13.68
N LEU A 160 0.71 8.97 -14.33
CA LEU A 160 0.55 8.81 -15.78
C LEU A 160 0.34 10.14 -16.50
N ILE A 161 -0.05 11.18 -15.74
CA ILE A 161 -0.27 12.54 -16.21
C ILE A 161 0.99 13.35 -15.89
N GLU A 162 1.49 14.12 -16.87
CA GLU A 162 2.58 15.05 -16.63
C GLU A 162 2.21 16.06 -15.52
N PRO A 163 3.13 16.39 -14.61
CA PRO A 163 2.82 17.25 -13.49
C PRO A 163 2.46 18.66 -13.93
N TRP A 164 1.51 19.27 -13.27
CA TRP A 164 1.09 20.64 -13.53
C TRP A 164 2.06 21.62 -12.87
N ALA A 165 2.60 22.54 -13.68
CA ALA A 165 3.45 23.62 -13.19
C ALA A 165 2.63 24.80 -12.69
N GLY A 166 3.27 25.69 -11.88
CA GLY A 166 2.68 26.97 -11.46
C GLY A 166 1.74 26.88 -10.26
N GLY A 167 1.81 25.80 -9.50
CA GLY A 167 1.12 25.69 -8.21
C GLY A 167 1.69 26.66 -7.15
N SER A 168 0.90 27.00 -6.12
CA SER A 168 1.26 27.94 -5.06
C SER A 168 2.43 27.46 -4.18
N GLY A 169 2.71 26.16 -4.14
CA GLY A 169 3.86 25.58 -3.45
C GLY A 169 5.19 25.77 -4.19
N GLY A 170 5.13 26.02 -5.50
CA GLY A 170 6.27 26.44 -6.32
C GLY A 170 7.06 25.32 -7.00
N ALA A 171 6.81 24.05 -6.72
CA ALA A 171 7.43 22.95 -7.45
C ALA A 171 6.72 22.73 -8.79
N ASN A 172 7.52 22.50 -9.85
CA ASN A 172 6.97 22.14 -11.19
C ASN A 172 6.73 20.64 -11.33
N ASP A 173 7.26 19.84 -10.42
CA ASP A 173 7.01 18.40 -10.32
C ASP A 173 6.69 18.04 -8.87
N HIS A 174 5.44 17.70 -8.61
CA HIS A 174 4.95 17.33 -7.27
C HIS A 174 4.44 15.87 -7.24
N ARG A 175 5.06 14.99 -8.02
CA ARG A 175 4.69 13.57 -8.07
C ARG A 175 5.18 12.80 -6.85
N ASN A 176 4.61 13.14 -5.68
CA ASN A 176 4.87 12.54 -4.37
C ASN A 176 3.96 11.35 -4.12
N CYS A 177 4.48 10.24 -3.60
CA CYS A 177 3.68 9.03 -3.44
C CYS A 177 3.07 8.90 -2.04
N ASN A 178 3.91 8.79 -0.99
CA ASN A 178 3.44 8.39 0.33
C ASN A 178 4.16 9.15 1.44
N LEU A 179 3.43 9.87 2.30
CA LEU A 179 3.96 10.53 3.47
C LEU A 179 3.47 9.84 4.75
N TRP A 180 4.40 9.33 5.52
CA TRP A 180 4.18 8.77 6.85
C TRP A 180 4.70 9.74 7.91
N GLY A 181 3.74 10.46 8.55
CA GLY A 181 4.03 11.57 9.44
C GLY A 181 4.25 12.90 8.72
N ASN A 182 3.30 13.83 8.85
CA ASN A 182 3.27 15.07 8.07
C ASN A 182 4.25 16.15 8.55
N SER A 183 4.74 16.10 9.79
CA SER A 183 5.67 17.09 10.31
C SER A 183 6.54 16.54 11.45
N ASP A 184 7.79 16.99 11.53
CA ASP A 184 8.69 16.67 12.65
C ASP A 184 8.20 17.22 14.01
N SER A 185 7.25 18.14 14.02
CA SER A 185 6.63 18.70 15.23
C SER A 185 5.37 17.98 15.69
N ARG A 186 4.87 17.02 14.91
CA ARG A 186 3.68 16.22 15.22
C ARG A 186 4.00 15.07 16.16
N THR A 187 4.16 15.38 17.44
CA THR A 187 4.59 14.41 18.48
C THR A 187 3.56 13.34 18.77
N GLU A 188 2.31 13.53 18.40
CA GLU A 188 1.27 12.51 18.43
C GLU A 188 1.57 11.28 17.57
N ASP A 189 2.46 11.41 16.58
CA ASP A 189 2.92 10.29 15.76
C ASP A 189 3.98 9.42 16.48
N ASN A 190 4.55 9.89 17.58
CA ASN A 190 5.59 9.17 18.31
C ASN A 190 5.03 7.89 18.94
N GLY A 191 5.60 6.73 18.60
CA GLY A 191 5.12 5.42 19.02
C GLY A 191 3.95 4.87 18.21
N HIS A 192 3.55 5.58 17.17
CA HIS A 192 2.50 5.22 16.20
C HIS A 192 3.08 5.08 14.78
N LEU A 193 2.22 5.10 13.78
CA LEU A 193 2.54 4.94 12.34
C LEU A 193 3.21 3.59 12.03
N ARG A 194 2.99 2.56 12.87
CA ARG A 194 3.53 1.23 12.64
C ARG A 194 2.87 0.62 11.42
N THR A 195 3.70 0.37 10.39
CA THR A 195 3.22 -0.04 9.07
C THR A 195 4.08 -1.13 8.47
N THR A 196 3.44 -2.05 7.78
CA THR A 196 4.10 -3.06 6.95
C THR A 196 3.67 -2.89 5.49
N PHE A 197 4.64 -2.67 4.61
CA PHE A 197 4.46 -2.71 3.15
C PHE A 197 5.01 -4.02 2.61
N VAL A 198 4.21 -4.77 1.84
CA VAL A 198 4.64 -6.02 1.20
C VAL A 198 4.18 -6.06 -0.25
N ASN A 199 5.08 -6.42 -1.15
CA ASN A 199 4.78 -6.58 -2.57
C ASN A 199 4.14 -5.35 -3.23
N CYS A 200 4.45 -4.16 -2.73
CA CYS A 200 4.00 -2.91 -3.33
C CYS A 200 4.91 -2.49 -4.49
N TRP A 201 4.37 -1.71 -5.40
CA TRP A 201 5.06 -1.25 -6.60
C TRP A 201 5.01 0.25 -6.74
N TRP A 202 6.18 0.91 -6.66
CA TRP A 202 6.33 2.31 -7.06
C TRP A 202 6.83 2.36 -8.50
N ASP A 203 5.89 2.65 -9.40
CA ASP A 203 6.02 2.51 -10.82
C ASP A 203 6.15 3.85 -11.54
N GLU A 204 5.77 3.88 -12.79
CA GLU A 204 5.91 4.99 -13.71
C GLU A 204 5.52 6.34 -13.10
N GLY A 205 6.36 7.36 -13.34
CA GLY A 205 6.13 8.73 -12.90
C GLY A 205 6.37 9.03 -11.42
N CYS A 206 6.50 8.03 -10.53
CA CYS A 206 6.79 8.27 -9.12
C CYS A 206 8.13 8.99 -8.95
N SER A 207 8.10 10.18 -8.31
CA SER A 207 9.28 11.01 -8.15
C SER A 207 9.91 10.93 -6.77
N GLU A 208 9.11 11.04 -5.71
CA GLU A 208 9.58 11.08 -4.33
C GLU A 208 8.63 10.36 -3.37
N ARG A 209 9.07 10.18 -2.10
CA ARG A 209 8.26 9.64 -0.99
C ARG A 209 7.71 8.25 -1.27
N MET A 210 8.58 7.27 -1.40
CA MET A 210 8.18 5.88 -1.72
C MET A 210 8.52 4.86 -0.58
N PRO A 211 8.12 5.02 0.68
CA PRO A 211 7.55 6.20 1.34
C PRO A 211 8.60 7.17 1.94
N ARG A 212 8.17 8.38 2.37
CA ARG A 212 8.93 9.22 3.29
C ARG A 212 8.38 9.07 4.70
N VAL A 213 9.22 8.65 5.65
CA VAL A 213 8.82 8.25 7.00
C VAL A 213 9.36 9.20 8.07
N ARG A 214 8.49 9.56 9.01
CA ARG A 214 8.80 10.13 10.32
C ARG A 214 8.16 9.28 11.40
N PHE A 215 8.74 9.21 12.60
CA PHE A 215 8.27 8.52 13.80
C PHE A 215 8.02 7.01 13.67
N GLY A 216 7.36 6.56 12.62
CA GLY A 216 6.85 5.19 12.48
C GLY A 216 7.91 4.09 12.50
N GLN A 217 7.51 2.91 13.01
CA GLN A 217 8.20 1.65 12.77
C GLN A 217 7.65 1.05 11.47
N VAL A 218 8.39 1.23 10.38
CA VAL A 218 7.95 0.88 9.03
C VAL A 218 8.79 -0.25 8.46
N HIS A 219 8.15 -1.37 8.18
CA HIS A 219 8.74 -2.53 7.52
C HIS A 219 8.34 -2.55 6.05
N ILE A 220 9.31 -2.60 5.16
CA ILE A 220 9.13 -2.63 3.70
C ILE A 220 9.78 -3.90 3.18
N GLN A 221 8.96 -4.83 2.65
CA GLN A 221 9.43 -6.15 2.25
C GLN A 221 9.00 -6.48 0.82
N ASN A 222 9.95 -7.01 0.02
CA ASN A 222 9.71 -7.49 -1.34
C ASN A 222 8.96 -6.50 -2.25
N CYS A 223 9.22 -5.21 -2.09
CA CYS A 223 8.60 -4.17 -2.89
C CYS A 223 9.44 -3.83 -4.14
N LEU A 224 8.77 -3.39 -5.20
CA LEU A 224 9.37 -3.03 -6.49
C LEU A 224 9.44 -1.52 -6.67
N TYR A 225 10.61 -1.03 -7.05
CA TYR A 225 10.90 0.37 -7.39
C TYR A 225 11.40 0.45 -8.83
N SER A 226 10.54 0.87 -9.76
CA SER A 226 10.86 0.87 -11.20
C SER A 226 10.79 2.24 -11.86
N SER A 227 10.33 3.29 -11.17
CA SER A 227 10.18 4.62 -11.74
C SER A 227 11.47 5.18 -12.33
N SER A 228 11.43 5.62 -13.57
CA SER A 228 12.53 6.34 -14.23
C SER A 228 12.64 7.81 -13.78
N ASN A 229 11.61 8.33 -13.10
CA ASN A 229 11.50 9.71 -12.63
C ASN A 229 11.95 9.88 -11.16
N ALA A 230 12.40 8.82 -10.50
CA ALA A 230 12.72 8.86 -9.07
C ALA A 230 13.86 9.83 -8.75
N HIS A 231 13.58 10.85 -7.95
CA HIS A 231 14.60 11.67 -7.30
C HIS A 231 15.17 10.95 -6.08
N TYR A 232 14.34 10.22 -5.34
CA TYR A 232 14.71 9.22 -4.34
C TYR A 232 13.53 8.27 -4.10
N CYS A 233 13.82 7.09 -3.56
CA CYS A 233 12.77 6.13 -3.22
C CYS A 233 12.34 6.27 -1.76
N ILE A 234 13.08 5.71 -0.81
CA ILE A 234 12.73 5.69 0.61
C ILE A 234 13.41 6.83 1.34
N GLY A 235 12.61 7.74 1.93
CA GLY A 235 13.08 8.81 2.78
C GLY A 235 12.93 8.47 4.26
N TYR A 236 14.01 8.48 5.04
CA TYR A 236 13.96 8.30 6.49
C TYR A 236 14.26 9.62 7.19
N GLY A 237 13.37 10.02 8.07
CA GLY A 237 13.39 11.32 8.74
C GLY A 237 13.40 11.23 10.26
N TYR A 238 12.98 12.30 10.91
CA TYR A 238 13.03 12.44 12.36
C TYR A 238 12.25 11.33 13.07
N LYS A 239 12.93 10.64 13.99
CA LYS A 239 12.42 9.50 14.76
C LYS A 239 11.87 8.33 13.93
N SER A 240 12.20 8.24 12.65
CA SER A 240 11.83 7.09 11.84
C SER A 240 12.59 5.84 12.26
N ASN A 241 11.92 4.70 12.17
CA ASN A 241 12.45 3.37 12.45
C ASN A 241 12.10 2.50 11.25
N VAL A 242 13.04 2.34 10.31
CA VAL A 242 12.76 1.74 9.00
C VAL A 242 13.54 0.45 8.83
N TYR A 243 12.87 -0.60 8.39
CA TYR A 243 13.48 -1.86 8.01
C TYR A 243 13.07 -2.23 6.59
N VAL A 244 14.06 -2.41 5.69
CA VAL A 244 13.83 -2.66 4.27
C VAL A 244 14.53 -3.94 3.87
N GLU A 245 13.77 -4.94 3.43
CA GLU A 245 14.35 -6.22 3.05
C GLU A 245 13.79 -6.79 1.75
N GLY A 246 14.68 -7.43 0.98
CA GLY A 246 14.29 -8.18 -0.20
C GLY A 246 13.62 -7.38 -1.31
N CYS A 247 13.75 -6.05 -1.32
CA CYS A 247 13.18 -5.19 -2.34
C CYS A 247 14.03 -5.14 -3.62
N ALA A 248 13.45 -4.71 -4.74
CA ALA A 248 14.16 -4.56 -6.01
C ALA A 248 14.07 -3.14 -6.57
N PHE A 249 15.24 -2.58 -6.94
CA PHE A 249 15.38 -1.28 -7.59
C PHE A 249 15.84 -1.51 -9.03
N THR A 250 14.96 -1.25 -10.02
CA THR A 250 15.19 -1.75 -11.38
C THR A 250 15.51 -0.66 -12.41
N SER A 251 15.04 0.57 -12.24
CA SER A 251 15.42 1.68 -13.11
C SER A 251 16.79 2.29 -12.75
N THR A 252 17.38 3.04 -13.66
CA THR A 252 18.61 3.80 -13.39
C THR A 252 18.43 4.81 -12.27
N ALA A 253 17.28 5.49 -12.22
CA ALA A 253 16.97 6.49 -11.21
C ALA A 253 16.83 5.87 -9.81
N THR A 254 16.05 4.79 -9.67
CA THR A 254 15.85 4.10 -8.39
C THR A 254 17.13 3.46 -7.84
N LYS A 255 17.99 2.90 -8.71
CA LYS A 255 19.31 2.37 -8.34
C LYS A 255 20.26 3.44 -7.81
N LYS A 256 20.18 4.66 -8.36
CA LYS A 256 21.05 5.77 -7.99
C LYS A 256 20.71 6.34 -6.62
N THR A 257 19.43 6.43 -6.28
CA THR A 257 18.94 7.10 -5.06
C THR A 257 17.88 6.26 -4.33
N PRO A 258 18.20 5.02 -3.91
CA PRO A 258 17.24 4.18 -3.20
C PRO A 258 16.87 4.74 -1.82
N TRP A 259 17.79 5.47 -1.18
CA TRP A 259 17.67 5.99 0.19
C TRP A 259 17.95 7.49 0.26
N LYS A 260 17.20 8.22 1.10
CA LYS A 260 17.48 9.64 1.40
C LYS A 260 17.28 9.93 2.87
N ASN A 261 18.32 10.51 3.51
CA ASN A 261 18.26 10.94 4.90
C ASN A 261 17.64 12.35 5.00
N TYR A 262 16.58 12.46 5.76
CA TYR A 262 15.91 13.73 6.10
C TYR A 262 16.10 14.15 7.56
N ALA A 263 16.74 13.34 8.41
CA ALA A 263 17.09 13.63 9.79
C ALA A 263 18.49 14.23 9.86
N THR A 264 18.72 15.40 9.25
CA THR A 264 20.06 15.92 8.96
C THR A 264 20.50 17.08 9.82
N SER A 265 19.61 17.73 10.62
CA SER A 265 19.96 19.00 11.29
C SER A 265 19.43 19.13 12.72
N GLY A 266 20.18 19.85 13.55
CA GLY A 266 19.80 20.27 14.89
C GLY A 266 19.49 19.13 15.85
N SER A 267 18.46 19.30 16.67
CA SER A 267 17.95 18.30 17.62
C SER A 267 17.08 17.22 16.97
N LYS A 268 16.80 17.33 15.67
CA LYS A 268 15.93 16.40 14.92
C LYS A 268 16.74 15.39 14.11
N LYS A 269 17.71 14.75 14.76
CA LYS A 269 18.62 13.78 14.11
C LYS A 269 18.33 12.34 14.45
N ASP A 270 17.40 12.07 15.34
CA ASP A 270 17.09 10.70 15.74
C ASP A 270 16.46 9.93 14.57
N TYR A 271 17.02 8.80 14.23
CA TYR A 271 16.48 7.85 13.28
C TYR A 271 17.17 6.50 13.43
N ASN A 272 16.56 5.43 12.93
CA ASN A 272 17.27 4.22 12.58
C ASN A 272 16.75 3.64 11.26
N ILE A 273 17.63 2.97 10.55
CA ILE A 273 17.33 2.26 9.31
C ILE A 273 18.22 1.02 9.19
N THR A 274 17.61 -0.08 8.78
CA THR A 274 18.29 -1.30 8.36
C THR A 274 17.83 -1.67 6.97
N THR A 275 18.77 -1.97 6.08
CA THR A 275 18.45 -2.48 4.73
C THR A 275 19.21 -3.76 4.49
N VAL A 276 18.56 -4.81 3.96
CA VAL A 276 19.14 -6.13 3.80
C VAL A 276 18.58 -6.89 2.60
N GLY A 277 19.44 -7.53 1.83
CA GLY A 277 19.07 -8.41 0.72
C GLY A 277 18.37 -7.72 -0.45
N ASN A 278 18.58 -6.42 -0.64
CA ASN A 278 17.91 -5.64 -1.66
C ASN A 278 18.63 -5.72 -3.02
N LEU A 279 17.91 -6.00 -4.09
CA LEU A 279 18.45 -6.07 -5.44
C LEU A 279 18.78 -4.67 -5.98
N ASN A 280 20.02 -4.50 -6.46
CA ASN A 280 20.55 -3.27 -7.07
C ASN A 280 20.57 -2.03 -6.12
N ALA A 281 20.56 -2.24 -4.82
CA ALA A 281 20.79 -1.20 -3.84
C ALA A 281 21.89 -1.66 -2.85
N LYS A 282 22.72 -0.72 -2.40
CA LYS A 282 23.73 -1.05 -1.39
C LYS A 282 23.05 -1.10 -0.02
N ASP A 283 23.09 -2.26 0.61
CA ASP A 283 22.60 -2.45 1.95
C ASP A 283 23.47 -1.77 3.02
N PHE A 284 22.83 -1.28 4.07
CA PHE A 284 23.52 -0.66 5.20
C PHE A 284 22.64 -0.65 6.46
N GLN A 285 23.27 -0.36 7.59
CA GLN A 285 22.61 0.01 8.83
C GLN A 285 23.05 1.40 9.25
N GLY A 286 22.09 2.22 9.68
CA GLY A 286 22.35 3.56 10.15
C GLY A 286 21.44 3.97 11.30
N LYS A 287 22.00 4.66 12.30
CA LYS A 287 21.22 5.27 13.37
C LYS A 287 21.86 6.56 13.87
N SER A 288 21.07 7.40 14.49
CA SER A 288 21.52 8.62 15.15
C SER A 288 20.68 8.88 16.39
N GLY A 289 21.24 9.65 17.32
CA GLY A 289 20.60 9.96 18.59
C GLY A 289 20.48 8.76 19.51
N SER A 290 19.38 8.68 20.23
CA SER A 290 19.04 7.58 21.15
C SER A 290 18.25 6.44 20.49
N ALA A 291 18.09 6.49 19.16
CA ALA A 291 17.31 5.50 18.44
C ALA A 291 17.93 4.09 18.53
N GLU A 292 17.10 3.09 18.76
CA GLU A 292 17.47 1.68 18.67
C GLU A 292 16.97 1.09 17.35
N TYR A 293 17.66 0.06 16.84
CA TYR A 293 17.25 -0.57 15.59
C TYR A 293 15.90 -1.25 15.75
N PHE A 294 14.99 -0.95 14.84
CA PHE A 294 13.74 -1.69 14.68
C PHE A 294 14.01 -3.04 14.01
N ILE A 295 13.53 -4.11 14.62
CA ILE A 295 13.69 -5.48 14.15
C ILE A 295 12.29 -6.09 14.03
N PRO A 296 11.75 -6.28 12.82
CA PRO A 296 10.38 -6.78 12.61
C PRO A 296 10.11 -8.14 13.27
N SER A 297 11.09 -9.05 13.29
CA SER A 297 10.96 -10.39 13.87
C SER A 297 10.72 -10.41 15.39
N ASP A 298 10.96 -9.31 16.09
CA ASP A 298 10.63 -9.17 17.51
C ASP A 298 9.12 -8.96 17.73
N HIS A 299 8.37 -8.68 16.68
CA HIS A 299 6.95 -8.32 16.74
C HIS A 299 6.05 -9.30 15.98
N TYR A 300 6.49 -9.82 14.83
CA TYR A 300 5.74 -10.76 14.00
C TYR A 300 6.66 -11.56 13.09
N THR A 301 6.17 -12.67 12.57
CA THR A 301 6.91 -13.49 11.61
C THR A 301 6.46 -13.15 10.19
N LEU A 302 7.38 -12.69 9.37
CA LEU A 302 7.20 -12.47 7.94
C LEU A 302 8.51 -12.80 7.24
N LYS A 303 8.46 -13.63 6.20
CA LYS A 303 9.67 -14.10 5.52
C LYS A 303 9.76 -13.52 4.12
N ALA A 304 10.83 -12.80 3.85
CA ALA A 304 11.13 -12.32 2.51
C ALA A 304 11.50 -13.49 1.56
N TYR A 305 11.08 -13.39 0.32
CA TYR A 305 11.59 -14.21 -0.77
C TYR A 305 12.74 -13.48 -1.49
N ASP A 306 13.44 -14.20 -2.36
CA ASP A 306 14.62 -13.68 -3.08
C ASP A 306 14.26 -12.42 -3.88
N SER A 307 15.01 -11.33 -3.66
CA SER A 307 14.78 -10.05 -4.31
C SER A 307 14.89 -10.07 -5.84
N SER A 308 15.56 -11.07 -6.42
CA SER A 308 15.62 -11.26 -7.87
C SER A 308 14.28 -11.63 -8.50
N LEU A 309 13.35 -12.17 -7.71
CA LEU A 309 12.00 -12.56 -8.15
C LEU A 309 10.98 -11.42 -8.04
N VAL A 310 11.31 -10.34 -7.33
CA VAL A 310 10.36 -9.27 -7.00
C VAL A 310 9.73 -8.67 -8.25
N GLN A 311 10.51 -8.40 -9.30
CA GLN A 311 9.94 -7.81 -10.52
C GLN A 311 8.95 -8.74 -11.21
N GLU A 312 9.26 -10.05 -11.30
CA GLU A 312 8.36 -11.03 -11.93
C GLU A 312 7.06 -11.21 -11.12
N VAL A 313 7.17 -11.22 -9.79
CA VAL A 313 6.06 -11.43 -8.88
C VAL A 313 5.17 -10.19 -8.76
N VAL A 314 5.78 -9.03 -8.50
CA VAL A 314 5.06 -7.80 -8.17
C VAL A 314 4.48 -7.11 -9.41
N ALA A 315 5.21 -7.14 -10.54
CA ALA A 315 4.72 -6.56 -11.81
C ALA A 315 3.93 -7.55 -12.67
N ASN A 316 3.42 -8.63 -12.10
CA ASN A 316 2.58 -9.58 -12.81
C ASN A 316 1.22 -8.96 -13.14
N GLU A 317 0.80 -9.00 -14.41
CA GLU A 317 -0.44 -8.36 -14.88
C GLU A 317 -1.73 -9.02 -14.36
N GLU A 318 -1.68 -10.31 -14.02
CA GLU A 318 -2.85 -11.07 -13.59
C GLU A 318 -3.05 -11.07 -12.07
N ASN A 319 -1.95 -11.09 -11.30
CA ASN A 319 -1.99 -11.28 -9.85
C ASN A 319 -1.01 -10.36 -9.10
N GLY A 320 -0.37 -9.42 -9.77
CA GLY A 320 0.60 -8.51 -9.18
C GLY A 320 -0.03 -7.31 -8.49
N ALA A 321 0.81 -6.32 -8.20
CA ALA A 321 0.39 -5.11 -7.52
C ALA A 321 -0.56 -4.25 -8.36
N GLY A 322 -1.54 -3.65 -7.69
CA GLY A 322 -2.60 -2.85 -8.28
C GLY A 322 -3.97 -3.51 -8.17
N ALA A 323 -4.99 -2.88 -8.73
CA ALA A 323 -6.36 -3.41 -8.77
C ALA A 323 -6.50 -4.50 -9.85
N THR A 324 -5.81 -5.61 -9.65
CA THR A 324 -5.65 -6.69 -10.63
C THR A 324 -6.58 -7.88 -10.40
N LEU A 325 -7.27 -7.93 -9.26
CA LEU A 325 -8.13 -9.07 -8.92
C LEU A 325 -9.39 -9.07 -9.81
N ASP A 326 -9.71 -10.23 -10.38
CA ASP A 326 -10.89 -10.42 -11.24
C ASP A 326 -12.14 -10.71 -10.40
N ILE A 327 -12.61 -9.70 -9.67
CA ILE A 327 -13.83 -9.79 -8.85
C ILE A 327 -15.00 -9.32 -9.70
N SER A 328 -15.75 -10.26 -10.28
CA SER A 328 -16.87 -9.99 -11.18
C SER A 328 -18.25 -10.14 -10.52
N SER A 329 -18.32 -10.75 -9.33
CA SER A 329 -19.55 -10.89 -8.54
C SER A 329 -19.30 -10.68 -7.05
N THR A 330 -20.36 -10.44 -6.29
CA THR A 330 -20.28 -10.30 -4.83
C THR A 330 -19.86 -11.60 -4.12
N THR A 331 -20.07 -12.74 -4.76
CA THR A 331 -19.65 -14.05 -4.24
C THR A 331 -18.13 -14.21 -4.33
N ASP A 332 -17.55 -13.82 -5.47
CA ASP A 332 -16.10 -13.95 -5.69
C ASP A 332 -15.29 -13.21 -4.62
N GLY A 333 -15.67 -11.98 -4.31
CA GLY A 333 -14.96 -11.16 -3.34
C GLY A 333 -15.11 -11.65 -1.89
N ILE A 334 -16.23 -12.27 -1.55
CA ILE A 334 -16.46 -12.86 -0.22
C ILE A 334 -15.60 -14.10 -0.05
N ASP A 335 -15.55 -14.98 -1.04
CA ASP A 335 -14.75 -16.20 -0.99
C ASP A 335 -13.26 -15.88 -0.86
N GLU A 336 -12.78 -14.85 -1.54
CA GLU A 336 -11.40 -14.39 -1.42
C GLU A 336 -11.08 -13.83 -0.04
N LEU A 337 -12.01 -13.09 0.61
CA LEU A 337 -11.79 -12.50 1.93
C LEU A 337 -11.95 -13.50 3.08
N ASN A 338 -12.91 -14.41 2.97
CA ASN A 338 -13.21 -15.35 4.05
C ASN A 338 -12.24 -16.52 4.12
N GLY A 339 -11.35 -16.67 3.13
CA GLY A 339 -10.40 -17.79 3.11
C GLY A 339 -11.11 -19.16 3.14
N ASN A 340 -12.39 -19.24 2.70
CA ASN A 340 -13.16 -20.47 2.61
C ASN A 340 -12.62 -21.43 1.54
N GLY A 341 -11.59 -21.03 0.81
CA GLY A 341 -10.72 -21.96 0.13
C GLY A 341 -9.86 -22.66 1.18
N GLU A 342 -10.13 -23.92 1.43
CA GLU A 342 -9.24 -24.78 2.21
C GLU A 342 -7.80 -24.52 1.77
N GLN A 343 -6.95 -24.09 2.72
CA GLN A 343 -5.54 -23.85 2.42
C GLN A 343 -4.91 -25.17 1.98
N PRO A 344 -4.14 -25.19 0.90
CA PRO A 344 -3.43 -26.39 0.53
C PRO A 344 -2.45 -26.77 1.64
N VAL A 345 -2.49 -27.99 2.11
CA VAL A 345 -1.53 -28.53 3.09
C VAL A 345 -0.12 -28.68 2.51
N SER A 346 -0.01 -28.69 1.18
CA SER A 346 1.28 -28.62 0.48
C SER A 346 1.15 -27.96 -0.88
N ILE A 347 2.18 -27.19 -1.27
CA ILE A 347 2.32 -26.58 -2.59
C ILE A 347 3.64 -27.08 -3.19
N THR A 348 3.58 -27.67 -4.39
CA THR A 348 4.76 -28.14 -5.10
C THR A 348 4.80 -27.51 -6.49
N TYR A 349 5.97 -27.03 -6.86
CA TYR A 349 6.22 -26.31 -8.09
C TYR A 349 6.93 -27.20 -9.11
N TYR A 350 6.51 -27.15 -10.37
CA TYR A 350 7.08 -27.95 -11.45
C TYR A 350 7.32 -27.07 -12.68
N ASN A 351 8.33 -27.46 -13.51
CA ASN A 351 8.45 -26.93 -14.87
C ASN A 351 7.44 -27.62 -15.82
N ILE A 352 7.39 -27.17 -17.08
CA ILE A 352 6.49 -27.70 -18.09
C ILE A 352 6.73 -29.20 -18.39
N ASN A 353 7.93 -29.72 -18.08
CA ASN A 353 8.32 -31.11 -18.25
C ASN A 353 8.04 -31.97 -17.01
N GLY A 354 7.37 -31.44 -15.98
CA GLY A 354 7.00 -32.16 -14.77
C GLY A 354 8.16 -32.34 -13.76
N THR A 355 9.30 -31.67 -13.93
CA THR A 355 10.42 -31.73 -12.97
C THR A 355 10.13 -30.77 -11.81
N LYS A 356 10.25 -31.25 -10.56
CA LYS A 356 10.10 -30.44 -9.35
C LYS A 356 11.18 -29.35 -9.30
N LEU A 357 10.79 -28.11 -9.02
CA LEU A 357 11.67 -26.95 -9.09
C LEU A 357 11.69 -26.11 -7.80
N ASN A 358 12.83 -25.48 -7.60
CA ASN A 358 13.00 -24.40 -6.62
C ASN A 358 12.94 -22.99 -7.28
N ALA A 359 12.92 -22.91 -8.61
CA ALA A 359 12.78 -21.67 -9.40
C ALA A 359 12.33 -21.98 -10.84
N GLY A 360 11.65 -21.05 -11.53
CA GLY A 360 11.19 -21.21 -12.90
C GLY A 360 9.86 -21.97 -13.02
N ILE A 361 8.82 -21.47 -12.41
CA ILE A 361 7.53 -22.16 -12.17
C ILE A 361 6.63 -22.10 -13.42
N ASN A 362 6.14 -23.26 -13.87
CA ASN A 362 5.12 -23.33 -14.92
C ASN A 362 3.83 -24.06 -14.47
N ILE A 363 3.92 -24.89 -13.43
CA ILE A 363 2.77 -25.62 -12.88
C ILE A 363 2.88 -25.61 -11.36
N VAL A 364 1.80 -25.23 -10.70
CA VAL A 364 1.66 -25.31 -9.24
C VAL A 364 0.71 -26.44 -8.93
N LYS A 365 1.18 -27.41 -8.16
CA LYS A 365 0.34 -28.47 -7.59
C LYS A 365 0.03 -28.15 -6.15
N MET A 366 -1.24 -27.96 -5.83
CA MET A 366 -1.75 -27.71 -4.48
C MET A 366 -2.47 -28.95 -3.98
N GLN A 367 -2.13 -29.45 -2.80
CA GLN A 367 -2.84 -30.51 -2.10
C GLN A 367 -3.60 -29.95 -0.91
N TYR A 368 -4.81 -30.43 -0.70
CA TYR A 368 -5.72 -30.03 0.38
C TYR A 368 -5.87 -31.15 1.40
N ALA A 369 -6.31 -30.81 2.61
CA ALA A 369 -6.47 -31.75 3.72
C ALA A 369 -7.50 -32.87 3.42
N ASP A 370 -8.48 -32.60 2.54
CA ASP A 370 -9.48 -33.55 2.09
C ASP A 370 -8.98 -34.52 0.99
N GLY A 371 -7.70 -34.44 0.62
CA GLY A 371 -7.07 -35.28 -0.42
C GLY A 371 -7.22 -34.73 -1.84
N ARG A 372 -7.97 -33.66 -2.08
CA ARG A 372 -8.04 -33.04 -3.41
C ARG A 372 -6.66 -32.51 -3.82
N THR A 373 -6.43 -32.60 -5.13
CA THR A 373 -5.23 -32.00 -5.77
C THR A 373 -5.69 -31.07 -6.88
N VAL A 374 -5.22 -29.83 -6.84
CA VAL A 374 -5.44 -28.85 -7.91
C VAL A 374 -4.10 -28.55 -8.58
N ASN A 375 -4.07 -28.64 -9.91
CA ASN A 375 -2.92 -28.26 -10.72
C ASN A 375 -3.27 -26.96 -11.46
N LYS A 376 -2.55 -25.88 -11.19
CA LYS A 376 -2.71 -24.60 -11.87
C LYS A 376 -1.52 -24.38 -12.80
N LYS A 377 -1.77 -24.21 -14.10
CA LYS A 377 -0.73 -23.86 -15.06
C LYS A 377 -0.52 -22.35 -14.98
N ILE A 378 0.70 -21.94 -14.72
CA ILE A 378 1.10 -20.54 -14.81
C ILE A 378 1.50 -20.28 -16.26
N LYS A 379 0.72 -19.47 -16.97
CA LYS A 379 1.14 -18.97 -18.28
C LYS A 379 2.21 -17.91 -18.07
N ARG A 380 3.31 -18.02 -18.81
CA ARG A 380 4.29 -16.95 -18.98
C ARG A 380 3.74 -15.89 -19.89
#